data_87bd49c25224d980dbe5451b8ca91397
#
_entry.id   87bd49c25224d980dbe5451b8ca91397
#
_cell.length_a   1.000
_cell.length_b   1.000
_cell.length_c   1.000
_cell.angle_alpha   90.00
_cell.angle_beta   90.00
_cell.angle_gamma   90.00
#
_symmetry.space_group_name_H-M   'P 1'
#
loop_
_entity.id
_entity.type
_entity.pdbx_description
1 polymer ?
#
loop_
_entity_poly.entity_id
_entity_poly.type
_entity_poly.pdbx_seq_one_letter_code
_entity_poly.pdbx_strand_id
1 'polypeptide(L)'
;MRRRSLSTAAGLSLLLALPLVPGIANACSRVFSNANGKAMVVGRTMDLFIDDRAALALRPRALAGGGLLGLKDANALHWRSRYGSTGVLSLGAVISDGINERGLNANLLYLGTSRYPDRNTAIPGLSNAKLAEYVLDNFATVEEAIAGLERVQVVSDRVLNRDWGLHLSLADPSGASAVVEFVDGSMKVKRGNDSLVMTNEPGLNWQLNNRRRYKPFGGTLPLPGDIDPPSRFVRASAYLSTLPKAASADDAEANLYGVMKNVAVPAGARDYSTGDSEDTWMTLWTTIANLSQGHYGIQLNSDPDPVWVTLKHLHWNGSGMRVLPLRGIGRTGDVSELLNGAPLQTKTAPTGAV
;
A
#
# COMPACT_ATOMS: atom_id res chain seq x y z
N MET A 1 69.19 28.19 29.31
CA MET A 1 68.21 27.07 29.26
C MET A 1 66.79 27.64 29.25
N ARG A 2 66.12 27.67 28.07
CA ARG A 2 64.71 28.14 27.92
C ARG A 2 63.83 26.93 27.74
N ARG A 3 62.93 26.69 28.70
CA ARG A 3 61.88 25.66 28.57
C ARG A 3 60.75 26.19 27.68
N ARG A 4 60.43 25.51 26.60
CA ARG A 4 59.23 25.71 25.80
C ARG A 4 58.11 24.87 26.35
N SER A 5 57.03 25.51 26.73
CA SER A 5 55.75 24.86 27.08
C SER A 5 54.98 24.57 25.81
N LEU A 6 54.65 23.28 25.58
CA LEU A 6 53.69 22.85 24.58
C LEU A 6 52.28 22.93 25.20
N SER A 7 51.45 23.79 24.64
CA SER A 7 50.02 23.81 24.93
C SER A 7 49.30 22.88 23.96
N THR A 8 48.74 21.79 24.44
CA THR A 8 47.83 20.90 23.73
C THR A 8 46.43 21.49 23.77
N ALA A 9 45.93 21.93 22.61
CA ALA A 9 44.55 22.30 22.44
C ALA A 9 43.73 21.02 22.21
N ALA A 10 42.91 20.65 23.17
CA ALA A 10 41.93 19.57 23.02
C ALA A 10 40.71 20.14 22.27
N GLY A 11 40.53 19.74 21.01
CA GLY A 11 39.34 20.02 20.23
C GLY A 11 38.16 19.16 20.74
N LEU A 12 37.18 19.80 21.34
CA LEU A 12 35.93 19.16 21.76
C LEU A 12 35.01 19.05 20.54
N SER A 13 34.99 17.89 19.92
CA SER A 13 34.01 17.59 18.83
C SER A 13 32.63 17.39 19.49
N LEU A 14 31.78 18.40 19.38
CA LEU A 14 30.39 18.32 19.77
C LEU A 14 29.63 17.49 18.72
N LEU A 15 29.44 16.19 18.98
CA LEU A 15 28.52 15.34 18.26
C LEU A 15 27.10 15.81 18.59
N LEU A 16 26.47 16.57 17.68
CA LEU A 16 25.04 16.82 17.71
C LEU A 16 24.33 15.46 17.50
N ALA A 17 23.89 14.85 18.59
CA ALA A 17 22.92 13.78 18.55
C ALA A 17 21.58 14.39 18.08
N LEU A 18 21.25 14.25 16.81
CA LEU A 18 19.87 14.46 16.34
C LEU A 18 18.97 13.50 17.11
N PRO A 19 17.86 13.98 17.71
CA PRO A 19 16.91 13.07 18.33
C PRO A 19 16.37 12.16 17.23
N LEU A 20 16.63 10.86 17.31
CA LEU A 20 15.87 9.85 16.59
C LEU A 20 14.42 9.98 17.08
N VAL A 21 13.58 10.63 16.31
CA VAL A 21 12.14 10.49 16.46
C VAL A 21 11.86 9.01 16.21
N PRO A 22 11.26 8.27 17.15
CA PRO A 22 10.91 6.87 16.92
C PRO A 22 10.02 6.86 15.69
N GLY A 23 10.54 6.36 14.57
CA GLY A 23 9.75 6.14 13.38
C GLY A 23 8.69 5.11 13.73
N ILE A 24 7.42 5.48 13.64
CA ILE A 24 6.31 4.52 13.79
C ILE A 24 6.52 3.51 12.68
N ALA A 25 7.02 2.33 13.07
CA ALA A 25 7.27 1.25 12.14
C ALA A 25 5.91 0.74 11.64
N ASN A 26 5.53 1.14 10.44
CA ASN A 26 4.43 0.57 9.70
C ASN A 26 5.03 -0.36 8.66
N ALA A 27 4.54 -1.57 8.62
CA ALA A 27 5.07 -2.60 7.74
C ALA A 27 3.95 -3.08 6.82
N CYS A 28 4.13 -2.97 5.51
CA CYS A 28 3.22 -3.52 4.50
C CYS A 28 4.06 -4.18 3.41
N SER A 29 3.50 -5.16 2.72
CA SER A 29 4.13 -5.75 1.55
C SER A 29 3.13 -5.86 0.41
N ARG A 30 3.58 -5.61 -0.81
CA ARG A 30 2.82 -5.86 -2.03
C ARG A 30 3.68 -6.63 -3.02
N VAL A 31 3.09 -7.65 -3.66
CA VAL A 31 3.74 -8.50 -4.67
C VAL A 31 2.81 -8.66 -5.87
N PHE A 32 3.34 -8.53 -7.09
CA PHE A 32 2.62 -8.77 -8.33
C PHE A 32 3.23 -9.91 -9.11
N SER A 33 2.48 -10.97 -9.30
CA SER A 33 2.85 -12.13 -10.12
C SER A 33 2.24 -11.98 -11.52
N ASN A 34 3.06 -11.61 -12.50
CA ASN A 34 2.65 -11.40 -13.90
C ASN A 34 3.30 -12.36 -14.89
N ALA A 35 4.12 -13.31 -14.41
CA ALA A 35 4.88 -14.24 -15.24
C ALA A 35 4.54 -15.72 -14.98
N ASN A 36 3.46 -16.02 -14.24
CA ASN A 36 3.04 -17.38 -13.90
C ASN A 36 2.37 -18.13 -15.07
N GLY A 37 2.01 -17.45 -16.16
CA GLY A 37 1.42 -18.01 -17.38
C GLY A 37 -0.09 -18.26 -17.34
N LYS A 38 -0.80 -17.91 -16.26
CA LYS A 38 -2.25 -18.16 -16.10
C LYS A 38 -3.06 -16.93 -15.70
N ALA A 39 -2.56 -16.10 -14.81
CA ALA A 39 -3.28 -14.95 -14.33
C ALA A 39 -2.35 -13.82 -13.85
N MET A 40 -2.82 -12.60 -13.92
CA MET A 40 -2.19 -11.43 -13.30
C MET A 40 -2.70 -11.32 -11.87
N VAL A 41 -1.87 -11.62 -10.88
CA VAL A 41 -2.29 -11.71 -9.48
C VAL A 41 -1.48 -10.76 -8.60
N VAL A 42 -2.16 -9.92 -7.82
CA VAL A 42 -1.57 -9.04 -6.81
C VAL A 42 -1.87 -9.59 -5.43
N GLY A 43 -0.87 -9.65 -4.57
CA GLY A 43 -1.02 -9.91 -3.14
C GLY A 43 -0.54 -8.72 -2.33
N ARG A 44 -1.21 -8.41 -1.21
CA ARG A 44 -0.81 -7.35 -0.30
C ARG A 44 -1.10 -7.72 1.17
N THR A 45 -0.17 -7.39 2.09
CA THR A 45 -0.38 -7.40 3.55
C THR A 45 -0.55 -5.98 4.08
N MET A 46 -1.52 -5.77 4.96
CA MET A 46 -1.63 -4.57 5.78
C MET A 46 -1.05 -4.86 7.16
N ASP A 47 0.06 -4.24 7.46
CA ASP A 47 0.71 -4.39 8.74
C ASP A 47 0.66 -3.05 9.47
N LEU A 48 0.00 -3.00 10.61
CA LEU A 48 -0.25 -1.75 11.34
C LEU A 48 -0.29 -2.01 12.84
N PHE A 49 0.08 -1.00 13.64
CA PHE A 49 0.08 -1.06 15.11
C PHE A 49 -1.30 -0.78 15.74
N ILE A 50 -2.27 -0.31 14.95
CA ILE A 50 -3.66 -0.05 15.37
C ILE A 50 -4.63 -0.82 14.50
N ASP A 51 -5.80 -1.13 15.05
CA ASP A 51 -6.92 -1.70 14.27
C ASP A 51 -7.41 -0.69 13.24
N ASP A 52 -7.25 -1.00 11.95
CA ASP A 52 -7.69 -0.11 10.86
C ASP A 52 -9.20 -0.18 10.57
N ARG A 53 -9.93 -1.04 11.31
CA ARG A 53 -11.37 -1.28 11.14
C ARG A 53 -11.72 -1.64 9.69
N ALA A 54 -10.93 -2.53 9.11
CA ALA A 54 -11.05 -2.92 7.71
C ALA A 54 -12.49 -3.32 7.35
N ALA A 55 -12.98 -2.75 6.25
CA ALA A 55 -14.27 -3.08 5.68
C ALA A 55 -14.17 -3.17 4.16
N LEU A 56 -14.95 -4.07 3.54
CA LEU A 56 -15.11 -4.05 2.09
C LEU A 56 -15.99 -2.87 1.67
N ALA A 57 -15.50 -2.10 0.72
CA ALA A 57 -16.24 -0.99 0.11
C ALA A 57 -16.63 -1.35 -1.33
N LEU A 58 -17.87 -1.06 -1.70
CA LEU A 58 -18.35 -1.04 -3.08
C LEU A 58 -18.65 0.40 -3.48
N ARG A 59 -17.89 0.91 -4.41
CA ARG A 59 -17.98 2.27 -4.96
C ARG A 59 -18.61 2.20 -6.34
N PRO A 60 -19.84 2.71 -6.52
CA PRO A 60 -20.51 2.67 -7.82
C PRO A 60 -19.92 3.69 -8.80
N ARG A 61 -20.27 3.55 -10.06
CA ARG A 61 -20.04 4.58 -11.09
C ARG A 61 -20.78 5.86 -10.75
N ALA A 62 -20.32 6.98 -11.31
CA ALA A 62 -20.89 8.32 -11.13
C ALA A 62 -20.88 8.84 -9.68
N LEU A 63 -20.18 8.17 -8.76
CA LEU A 63 -20.00 8.65 -7.40
C LEU A 63 -19.13 9.92 -7.39
N ALA A 64 -19.55 10.95 -6.68
CA ALA A 64 -18.76 12.16 -6.54
C ALA A 64 -17.54 11.92 -5.65
N GLY A 65 -16.36 12.25 -6.15
CA GLY A 65 -15.09 12.21 -5.43
C GLY A 65 -14.56 13.63 -5.16
N GLY A 66 -13.82 13.77 -4.04
CA GLY A 66 -13.12 14.99 -3.67
C GLY A 66 -11.65 14.72 -3.37
N GLY A 67 -10.79 15.59 -3.87
CA GLY A 67 -9.34 15.41 -3.83
C GLY A 67 -8.70 15.64 -2.49
N LEU A 68 -9.33 16.36 -1.56
CA LEU A 68 -8.76 16.70 -0.25
C LEU A 68 -9.67 16.20 0.87
N LEU A 69 -9.06 15.72 1.96
CA LEU A 69 -9.76 15.22 3.14
C LEU A 69 -9.92 16.29 4.21
N GLY A 70 -8.87 17.01 4.55
CA GLY A 70 -8.84 17.98 5.64
C GLY A 70 -8.43 19.39 5.24
N LEU A 71 -7.74 19.55 4.12
CA LEU A 71 -7.31 20.84 3.63
C LEU A 71 -8.46 21.57 2.94
N LYS A 72 -8.74 22.80 3.36
CA LYS A 72 -9.65 23.70 2.65
C LYS A 72 -8.82 24.44 1.58
N ASP A 73 -9.05 24.10 0.33
CA ASP A 73 -8.32 24.67 -0.80
C ASP A 73 -9.30 25.00 -1.93
N ALA A 74 -9.16 26.18 -2.51
CA ALA A 74 -10.04 26.64 -3.58
C ALA A 74 -9.91 25.83 -4.87
N ASN A 75 -8.78 25.13 -5.09
CA ASN A 75 -8.52 24.27 -6.23
C ASN A 75 -8.30 22.81 -5.82
N ALA A 76 -9.16 22.28 -4.93
CA ALA A 76 -9.24 20.87 -4.67
C ALA A 76 -9.75 20.14 -5.93
N LEU A 77 -9.14 19.01 -6.26
CA LEU A 77 -9.60 18.18 -7.37
C LEU A 77 -11.01 17.65 -7.08
N HIS A 78 -11.89 17.67 -8.07
CA HIS A 78 -13.21 17.06 -8.03
C HIS A 78 -13.40 16.16 -9.23
N TRP A 79 -14.03 14.98 -9.03
CA TRP A 79 -14.36 14.05 -10.12
C TRP A 79 -15.69 13.34 -9.89
N ARG A 80 -16.15 12.66 -10.92
CA ARG A 80 -17.15 11.61 -10.82
C ARG A 80 -16.53 10.31 -11.26
N SER A 81 -16.72 9.24 -10.48
CA SER A 81 -16.15 7.95 -10.82
C SER A 81 -16.64 7.46 -12.18
N ARG A 82 -15.71 7.25 -13.08
CA ARG A 82 -15.95 6.65 -14.40
C ARG A 82 -16.19 5.15 -14.27
N TYR A 83 -15.48 4.52 -13.34
CA TYR A 83 -15.53 3.09 -13.08
C TYR A 83 -16.02 2.80 -11.68
N GLY A 84 -16.77 1.69 -11.55
CA GLY A 84 -17.04 1.11 -10.24
C GLY A 84 -15.80 0.40 -9.72
N SER A 85 -15.63 0.40 -8.39
CA SER A 85 -14.50 -0.23 -7.73
C SER A 85 -14.91 -0.90 -6.42
N THR A 86 -14.12 -1.88 -6.00
CA THR A 86 -14.22 -2.52 -4.69
C THR A 86 -12.84 -2.59 -4.06
N GLY A 87 -12.79 -2.59 -2.74
CA GLY A 87 -11.51 -2.64 -2.04
C GLY A 87 -11.67 -2.49 -0.54
N VAL A 88 -10.56 -2.33 0.17
CA VAL A 88 -10.55 -2.16 1.61
C VAL A 88 -10.61 -0.69 1.98
N LEU A 89 -11.65 -0.35 2.72
CA LEU A 89 -11.78 0.92 3.44
C LEU A 89 -11.09 0.77 4.80
N SER A 90 -9.99 1.48 4.98
CA SER A 90 -9.23 1.53 6.23
C SER A 90 -9.54 2.81 6.99
N LEU A 91 -9.55 2.74 8.33
CA LEU A 91 -9.80 3.88 9.23
C LEU A 91 -11.12 4.63 8.94
N GLY A 92 -12.06 3.97 8.26
CA GLY A 92 -13.34 4.56 7.85
C GLY A 92 -13.24 5.68 6.79
N ALA A 93 -12.05 5.97 6.23
CA ALA A 93 -11.81 7.15 5.40
C ALA A 93 -10.98 6.89 4.13
N VAL A 94 -10.12 5.89 4.11
CA VAL A 94 -9.11 5.68 3.07
C VAL A 94 -9.34 4.37 2.35
N ILE A 95 -9.51 4.40 1.03
CA ILE A 95 -9.39 3.20 0.21
C ILE A 95 -7.89 2.89 0.10
N SER A 96 -7.44 1.93 0.90
CA SER A 96 -6.02 1.59 1.03
C SER A 96 -5.56 0.50 0.06
N ASP A 97 -6.51 -0.25 -0.49
CA ASP A 97 -6.33 -1.37 -1.42
C ASP A 97 -7.60 -1.54 -2.24
N GLY A 98 -7.50 -1.91 -3.51
CA GLY A 98 -8.70 -2.20 -4.28
C GLY A 98 -8.45 -2.50 -5.75
N ILE A 99 -9.53 -2.88 -6.41
CA ILE A 99 -9.60 -3.19 -7.83
C ILE A 99 -10.86 -2.54 -8.43
N ASN A 100 -10.77 -2.01 -9.63
CA ASN A 100 -11.95 -1.52 -10.33
C ASN A 100 -12.50 -2.55 -11.34
N GLU A 101 -13.65 -2.28 -11.88
CA GLU A 101 -14.35 -3.16 -12.84
C GLU A 101 -13.57 -3.43 -14.15
N ARG A 102 -12.49 -2.65 -14.41
CA ARG A 102 -11.57 -2.84 -15.53
C ARG A 102 -10.36 -3.71 -15.17
N GLY A 103 -10.26 -4.11 -13.90
CA GLY A 103 -9.16 -4.91 -13.39
C GLY A 103 -7.94 -4.09 -12.97
N LEU A 104 -7.97 -2.75 -13.05
CA LEU A 104 -6.89 -1.93 -12.50
C LEU A 104 -6.90 -2.07 -10.97
N ASN A 105 -5.74 -2.44 -10.41
CA ASN A 105 -5.51 -2.57 -8.98
C ASN A 105 -4.61 -1.42 -8.48
N ALA A 106 -4.92 -0.91 -7.31
CA ALA A 106 -4.17 0.16 -6.64
C ALA A 106 -4.01 -0.15 -5.15
N ASN A 107 -2.77 -0.02 -4.64
CA ASN A 107 -2.44 -0.27 -3.24
C ASN A 107 -1.67 0.91 -2.67
N LEU A 108 -2.13 1.47 -1.56
CA LEU A 108 -1.40 2.47 -0.77
C LEU A 108 -0.65 1.78 0.36
N LEU A 109 0.65 2.03 0.46
CA LEU A 109 1.49 1.60 1.56
C LEU A 109 2.13 2.82 2.23
N TYR A 110 2.51 2.66 3.49
CA TYR A 110 3.24 3.69 4.22
C TYR A 110 4.69 3.78 3.72
N LEU A 111 5.16 5.03 3.55
CA LEU A 111 6.55 5.38 3.29
C LEU A 111 6.84 6.74 3.95
N GLY A 112 7.29 6.74 5.20
CA GLY A 112 7.48 7.95 5.99
C GLY A 112 8.54 8.90 5.43
N THR A 113 9.39 8.41 4.52
CA THR A 113 10.35 9.24 3.78
C THR A 113 9.74 9.95 2.58
N SER A 114 8.44 9.75 2.26
CA SER A 114 7.75 10.51 1.21
C SER A 114 7.82 12.02 1.48
N ARG A 115 8.17 12.79 0.46
CA ARG A 115 8.21 14.27 0.51
C ARG A 115 7.42 14.81 -0.67
N TYR A 116 6.27 15.39 -0.35
CA TYR A 116 5.38 16.01 -1.34
C TYR A 116 5.84 17.44 -1.63
N PRO A 117 5.48 18.00 -2.82
CA PRO A 117 5.78 19.40 -3.14
C PRO A 117 4.98 20.36 -2.25
N ASP A 118 5.48 21.56 -2.08
CA ASP A 118 4.71 22.67 -1.50
C ASP A 118 3.47 22.95 -2.36
N ARG A 119 2.35 23.24 -1.71
CA ARG A 119 1.07 23.42 -2.39
C ARG A 119 1.09 24.60 -3.37
N ASN A 120 0.91 24.30 -4.65
CA ASN A 120 0.66 25.28 -5.71
C ASN A 120 -0.82 25.23 -6.13
N THR A 121 -1.61 26.22 -5.72
CA THR A 121 -3.06 26.26 -5.97
C THR A 121 -3.43 26.49 -7.44
N ALA A 122 -2.47 26.73 -8.32
CA ALA A 122 -2.72 26.76 -9.78
C ALA A 122 -2.93 25.34 -10.36
N ILE A 123 -2.52 24.29 -9.64
CA ILE A 123 -2.66 22.88 -10.04
C ILE A 123 -3.73 22.23 -9.15
N PRO A 124 -4.68 21.41 -9.69
CA PRO A 124 -5.66 20.73 -8.88
C PRO A 124 -5.03 19.84 -7.81
N GLY A 125 -5.45 20.02 -6.53
CA GLY A 125 -4.87 19.34 -5.38
C GLY A 125 -5.52 17.98 -5.12
N LEU A 126 -4.70 16.94 -4.95
CA LEU A 126 -5.10 15.58 -4.59
C LEU A 126 -4.39 15.16 -3.31
N SER A 127 -5.16 14.78 -2.28
CA SER A 127 -4.63 14.18 -1.06
C SER A 127 -3.89 12.88 -1.36
N ASN A 128 -2.73 12.68 -0.74
CA ASN A 128 -2.00 11.42 -0.82
C ASN A 128 -2.85 10.22 -0.33
N ALA A 129 -3.74 10.43 0.64
CA ALA A 129 -4.68 9.42 1.13
C ALA A 129 -5.82 9.10 0.15
N LYS A 130 -6.02 9.93 -0.88
CA LYS A 130 -7.03 9.74 -1.94
C LYS A 130 -6.46 9.16 -3.24
N LEU A 131 -5.17 8.88 -3.30
CA LEU A 131 -4.50 8.38 -4.51
C LEU A 131 -5.16 7.11 -5.08
N ALA A 132 -5.36 6.08 -4.27
CA ALA A 132 -5.96 4.84 -4.74
C ALA A 132 -7.42 5.05 -5.17
N GLU A 133 -8.20 5.81 -4.40
CA GLU A 133 -9.59 6.14 -4.74
C GLU A 133 -9.68 6.85 -6.09
N TYR A 134 -8.87 7.91 -6.29
CA TYR A 134 -8.84 8.66 -7.55
C TYR A 134 -8.46 7.80 -8.75
N VAL A 135 -7.44 6.96 -8.58
CA VAL A 135 -6.96 6.07 -9.64
C VAL A 135 -8.02 5.04 -10.03
N LEU A 136 -8.61 4.36 -9.05
CA LEU A 136 -9.63 3.33 -9.29
C LEU A 136 -10.90 3.90 -9.91
N ASP A 137 -11.28 5.12 -9.51
CA ASP A 137 -12.48 5.79 -10.02
C ASP A 137 -12.33 6.23 -11.50
N ASN A 138 -11.12 6.57 -11.97
CA ASN A 138 -10.98 7.33 -13.21
C ASN A 138 -10.24 6.60 -14.34
N PHE A 139 -9.43 5.58 -14.06
CA PHE A 139 -8.54 4.98 -15.05
C PHE A 139 -8.76 3.48 -15.18
N ALA A 140 -8.46 2.95 -16.38
CA ALA A 140 -8.60 1.52 -16.70
C ALA A 140 -7.24 0.80 -16.71
N THR A 141 -6.14 1.53 -16.91
CA THR A 141 -4.80 0.97 -17.08
C THR A 141 -3.77 1.71 -16.24
N VAL A 142 -2.63 1.07 -16.01
CA VAL A 142 -1.48 1.67 -15.33
C VAL A 142 -1.01 2.94 -16.03
N GLU A 143 -0.93 2.92 -17.35
CA GLU A 143 -0.46 4.07 -18.13
C GLU A 143 -1.43 5.26 -18.07
N GLU A 144 -2.74 5.01 -18.15
CA GLU A 144 -3.75 6.05 -17.96
C GLU A 144 -3.66 6.67 -16.57
N ALA A 145 -3.47 5.84 -15.53
CA ALA A 145 -3.34 6.29 -14.15
C ALA A 145 -2.12 7.19 -13.94
N ILE A 146 -0.97 6.79 -14.47
CA ILE A 146 0.25 7.62 -14.40
C ILE A 146 0.06 8.95 -15.11
N ALA A 147 -0.46 8.94 -16.35
CA ALA A 147 -0.73 10.16 -17.10
C ALA A 147 -1.76 11.07 -16.40
N GLY A 148 -2.72 10.48 -15.67
CA GLY A 148 -3.67 11.22 -14.85
C GLY A 148 -3.04 11.86 -13.62
N LEU A 149 -2.14 11.16 -12.94
CA LEU A 149 -1.42 11.66 -11.76
C LEU A 149 -0.44 12.80 -12.10
N GLU A 150 0.11 12.82 -13.31
CA GLU A 150 0.97 13.92 -13.80
C GLU A 150 0.21 15.28 -13.95
N ARG A 151 -1.12 15.24 -14.00
CA ARG A 151 -1.99 16.45 -14.19
C ARG A 151 -2.48 17.05 -12.87
N VAL A 152 -2.17 16.44 -11.75
CA VAL A 152 -2.63 16.86 -10.43
C VAL A 152 -1.43 17.02 -9.49
N GLN A 153 -1.58 17.86 -8.49
CA GLN A 153 -0.58 17.98 -7.45
C GLN A 153 -0.98 17.12 -6.25
N VAL A 154 -0.21 16.06 -6.00
CA VAL A 154 -0.38 15.27 -4.79
C VAL A 154 0.23 16.02 -3.61
N VAL A 155 -0.55 16.13 -2.54
CA VAL A 155 -0.16 16.85 -1.33
C VAL A 155 -0.33 15.97 -0.10
N SER A 156 0.47 16.23 0.94
CA SER A 156 0.25 15.61 2.24
C SER A 156 -1.07 16.11 2.82
N ASP A 157 -1.87 15.18 3.31
CA ASP A 157 -3.11 15.48 4.00
C ASP A 157 -3.18 14.67 5.29
N ARG A 158 -3.98 15.13 6.25
CA ARG A 158 -4.03 14.51 7.58
C ARG A 158 -5.19 13.53 7.68
N VAL A 159 -4.88 12.32 8.10
CA VAL A 159 -5.87 11.30 8.49
C VAL A 159 -5.72 11.04 9.98
N LEU A 160 -6.80 11.14 10.74
CA LEU A 160 -6.78 11.03 12.22
C LEU A 160 -5.72 11.95 12.87
N ASN A 161 -5.66 13.21 12.43
CA ASN A 161 -4.70 14.21 12.90
C ASN A 161 -3.21 13.86 12.72
N ARG A 162 -2.88 12.89 11.86
CA ARG A 162 -1.52 12.49 11.53
C ARG A 162 -1.22 12.72 10.06
N ASP A 163 0.01 13.12 9.78
CA ASP A 163 0.57 13.12 8.44
C ASP A 163 1.08 11.72 8.12
N TRP A 164 0.57 11.14 7.03
CA TRP A 164 0.99 9.83 6.56
C TRP A 164 1.82 9.99 5.29
N GLY A 165 3.11 9.65 5.35
CA GLY A 165 3.88 9.43 4.14
C GLY A 165 3.36 8.18 3.44
N LEU A 166 2.98 8.30 2.18
CA LEU A 166 2.40 7.19 1.41
C LEU A 166 3.09 7.07 0.04
N HIS A 167 3.14 5.86 -0.47
CA HIS A 167 3.45 5.56 -1.87
C HIS A 167 2.40 4.62 -2.45
N LEU A 168 2.30 4.59 -3.77
CA LEU A 168 1.27 3.89 -4.51
C LEU A 168 1.87 2.81 -5.39
N SER A 169 1.29 1.61 -5.40
CA SER A 169 1.54 0.65 -6.47
C SER A 169 0.31 0.43 -7.32
N LEU A 170 0.53 0.16 -8.60
CA LEU A 170 -0.47 -0.09 -9.63
C LEU A 170 -0.15 -1.37 -10.37
N ALA A 171 -1.20 -2.09 -10.78
CA ALA A 171 -1.11 -3.20 -11.72
C ALA A 171 -2.41 -3.32 -12.52
N ASP A 172 -2.34 -3.86 -13.75
CA ASP A 172 -3.53 -4.09 -14.56
C ASP A 172 -3.48 -5.46 -15.28
N PRO A 173 -4.59 -5.91 -15.90
CA PRO A 173 -4.67 -7.21 -16.56
C PRO A 173 -3.71 -7.41 -17.74
N SER A 174 -3.10 -6.35 -18.28
CA SER A 174 -2.08 -6.47 -19.33
C SER A 174 -0.74 -6.99 -18.80
N GLY A 175 -0.56 -7.01 -17.48
CA GLY A 175 0.71 -7.33 -16.84
C GLY A 175 1.56 -6.09 -16.56
N ALA A 176 1.08 -4.89 -16.90
CA ALA A 176 1.74 -3.64 -16.57
C ALA A 176 1.72 -3.40 -15.05
N SER A 177 2.82 -2.83 -14.54
CA SER A 177 2.95 -2.47 -13.12
C SER A 177 3.77 -1.20 -12.96
N ALA A 178 3.42 -0.41 -11.95
CA ALA A 178 4.18 0.75 -11.54
C ALA A 178 4.17 0.93 -10.02
N VAL A 179 5.26 1.52 -9.50
CA VAL A 179 5.34 2.08 -8.15
C VAL A 179 5.59 3.57 -8.27
N VAL A 180 4.79 4.36 -7.56
CA VAL A 180 4.85 5.82 -7.53
C VAL A 180 5.28 6.25 -6.14
N GLU A 181 6.43 6.92 -6.05
CA GLU A 181 6.98 7.50 -4.84
C GLU A 181 7.11 9.02 -4.98
N PHE A 182 7.10 9.72 -3.85
CA PHE A 182 7.30 11.17 -3.80
C PHE A 182 8.62 11.45 -3.09
N VAL A 183 9.61 11.88 -3.86
CA VAL A 183 10.99 12.09 -3.41
C VAL A 183 11.37 13.53 -3.70
N ASP A 184 11.79 14.26 -2.67
CA ASP A 184 12.22 15.67 -2.78
C ASP A 184 11.19 16.54 -3.52
N GLY A 185 9.92 16.41 -3.16
CA GLY A 185 8.84 17.17 -3.76
C GLY A 185 8.48 16.77 -5.20
N SER A 186 8.98 15.63 -5.70
CA SER A 186 8.74 15.18 -7.06
C SER A 186 8.16 13.78 -7.11
N MET A 187 7.21 13.55 -8.01
CA MET A 187 6.71 12.22 -8.31
C MET A 187 7.77 11.41 -9.09
N LYS A 188 8.09 10.24 -8.59
CA LYS A 188 9.00 9.26 -9.21
C LYS A 188 8.24 8.00 -9.53
N VAL A 189 8.38 7.49 -10.75
CA VAL A 189 7.67 6.30 -11.22
C VAL A 189 8.66 5.23 -11.63
N LYS A 190 8.53 4.04 -11.03
CA LYS A 190 9.20 2.81 -11.47
C LYS A 190 8.19 1.90 -12.15
N ARG A 191 8.57 1.30 -13.27
CA ARG A 191 7.73 0.42 -14.08
C ARG A 191 8.37 -0.95 -14.30
N GLY A 192 7.58 -1.91 -14.76
CA GLY A 192 8.04 -3.24 -15.15
C GLY A 192 8.57 -4.06 -13.98
N ASN A 193 9.60 -4.85 -14.22
CA ASN A 193 10.13 -5.81 -13.23
C ASN A 193 10.61 -5.17 -11.92
N ASP A 194 10.99 -3.90 -11.93
CA ASP A 194 11.40 -3.17 -10.74
C ASP A 194 10.22 -2.72 -9.86
N SER A 195 8.99 -2.85 -10.34
CA SER A 195 7.76 -2.49 -9.62
C SER A 195 6.93 -3.69 -9.15
N LEU A 196 7.44 -4.91 -9.28
CA LEU A 196 6.70 -6.13 -8.92
C LEU A 196 6.58 -6.35 -7.42
N VAL A 197 7.50 -5.81 -6.64
CA VAL A 197 7.49 -5.87 -5.17
C VAL A 197 7.60 -4.46 -4.61
N MET A 198 6.82 -4.16 -3.57
CA MET A 198 6.88 -2.93 -2.81
C MET A 198 6.70 -3.25 -1.32
N THR A 199 7.54 -2.67 -0.48
CA THR A 199 7.41 -2.67 0.98
C THR A 199 7.52 -1.22 1.46
N ASN A 200 7.80 -0.99 2.72
CA ASN A 200 7.94 0.36 3.29
C ASN A 200 9.37 0.92 3.12
N GLU A 201 9.88 1.58 4.16
CA GLU A 201 11.22 2.18 4.18
C GLU A 201 12.35 1.14 4.03
N PRO A 202 13.47 1.55 3.45
CA PRO A 202 13.70 2.75 2.64
C PRO A 202 13.03 2.67 1.27
N GLY A 203 12.95 3.81 0.54
CA GLY A 203 12.31 3.85 -0.78
C GLY A 203 12.83 2.83 -1.78
N LEU A 204 12.07 2.58 -2.83
CA LEU A 204 12.22 1.45 -3.76
C LEU A 204 13.62 1.36 -4.40
N ASN A 205 14.22 2.49 -4.78
CA ASN A 205 15.56 2.47 -5.36
C ASN A 205 16.62 1.86 -4.42
N TRP A 206 16.51 2.15 -3.14
CA TRP A 206 17.40 1.57 -2.12
C TRP A 206 17.11 0.07 -1.97
N GLN A 207 15.84 -0.34 -1.91
CA GLN A 207 15.43 -1.74 -1.83
C GLN A 207 15.97 -2.58 -2.99
N LEU A 208 15.86 -2.06 -4.22
CA LEU A 208 16.40 -2.69 -5.43
C LEU A 208 17.91 -2.88 -5.39
N ASN A 209 18.63 -1.91 -4.85
CA ASN A 209 20.10 -2.01 -4.68
C ASN A 209 20.44 -2.98 -3.54
N ASN A 210 19.73 -2.93 -2.40
CA ASN A 210 19.97 -3.80 -1.27
C ASN A 210 19.80 -5.28 -1.64
N ARG A 211 18.75 -5.66 -2.38
CA ARG A 211 18.49 -7.07 -2.76
C ARG A 211 19.66 -7.73 -3.50
N ARG A 212 20.48 -6.95 -4.24
CA ARG A 212 21.65 -7.46 -4.99
C ARG A 212 22.73 -8.05 -4.08
N ARG A 213 22.71 -7.78 -2.79
CA ARG A 213 23.65 -8.33 -1.81
C ARG A 213 23.36 -9.79 -1.46
N TYR A 214 22.18 -10.30 -1.79
CA TYR A 214 21.68 -11.61 -1.41
C TYR A 214 21.84 -12.64 -2.52
N LYS A 215 22.08 -13.92 -2.14
CA LYS A 215 22.38 -15.02 -3.06
C LYS A 215 21.43 -15.18 -4.24
N PRO A 216 20.09 -15.08 -4.09
CA PRO A 216 19.16 -15.19 -5.22
C PRO A 216 19.37 -14.13 -6.31
N PHE A 217 20.07 -13.03 -5.99
CA PHE A 217 20.30 -11.89 -6.88
C PHE A 217 21.78 -11.68 -7.20
N GLY A 218 22.62 -12.73 -7.03
CA GLY A 218 24.04 -12.72 -7.37
C GLY A 218 24.99 -12.24 -6.26
N GLY A 219 24.46 -11.93 -5.07
CA GLY A 219 25.26 -11.56 -3.90
C GLY A 219 25.73 -12.76 -3.08
N THR A 220 26.24 -12.49 -1.88
CA THR A 220 26.80 -13.51 -0.97
C THR A 220 25.99 -13.75 0.29
N LEU A 221 25.09 -12.82 0.67
CA LEU A 221 24.30 -12.94 1.87
C LEU A 221 23.20 -14.00 1.72
N PRO A 222 22.86 -14.78 2.77
CA PRO A 222 21.71 -15.65 2.78
C PRO A 222 20.41 -14.82 2.77
N LEU A 223 19.26 -15.44 2.46
CA LEU A 223 17.96 -14.77 2.62
C LEU A 223 17.77 -14.30 4.06
N PRO A 224 17.31 -13.06 4.27
CA PRO A 224 17.09 -12.52 5.61
C PRO A 224 15.83 -13.10 6.23
N GLY A 225 15.81 -13.25 7.56
CA GLY A 225 14.67 -13.79 8.31
C GLY A 225 13.83 -12.75 9.03
N ASP A 226 14.30 -11.50 9.11
CA ASP A 226 13.65 -10.46 9.92
C ASP A 226 12.35 -9.92 9.32
N ILE A 227 11.55 -9.24 10.15
CA ILE A 227 10.25 -8.66 9.78
C ILE A 227 10.35 -7.25 9.20
N ASP A 228 11.53 -6.63 9.25
CA ASP A 228 11.78 -5.30 8.70
C ASP A 228 11.45 -5.21 7.19
N PRO A 229 11.09 -4.02 6.69
CA PRO A 229 10.72 -3.85 5.28
C PRO A 229 11.80 -4.30 4.29
N PRO A 230 13.11 -4.03 4.48
CA PRO A 230 14.17 -4.55 3.62
C PRO A 230 14.22 -6.07 3.55
N SER A 231 14.10 -6.74 4.69
CA SER A 231 14.11 -8.21 4.76
C SER A 231 12.90 -8.81 4.05
N ARG A 232 11.70 -8.24 4.25
CA ARG A 232 10.48 -8.67 3.54
C ARG A 232 10.57 -8.43 2.03
N PHE A 233 11.13 -7.29 1.59
CA PHE A 233 11.34 -7.00 0.18
C PHE A 233 12.23 -8.04 -0.50
N VAL A 234 13.34 -8.41 0.14
CA VAL A 234 14.27 -9.42 -0.37
C VAL A 234 13.60 -10.79 -0.47
N ARG A 235 12.90 -11.24 0.60
CA ARG A 235 12.18 -12.53 0.60
C ARG A 235 11.08 -12.56 -0.46
N ALA A 236 10.21 -11.53 -0.49
CA ALA A 236 9.15 -11.42 -1.50
C ALA A 236 9.70 -11.49 -2.92
N SER A 237 10.77 -10.74 -3.20
CA SER A 237 11.43 -10.74 -4.51
C SER A 237 12.02 -12.11 -4.87
N ALA A 238 12.65 -12.79 -3.90
CA ALA A 238 13.25 -14.11 -4.12
C ALA A 238 12.18 -15.16 -4.40
N TYR A 239 11.15 -15.24 -3.56
CA TYR A 239 10.08 -16.23 -3.75
C TYR A 239 9.24 -15.95 -5.00
N LEU A 240 8.97 -14.68 -5.33
CA LEU A 240 8.31 -14.35 -6.60
C LEU A 240 9.11 -14.85 -7.82
N SER A 241 10.45 -14.72 -7.78
CA SER A 241 11.31 -15.14 -8.89
C SER A 241 11.40 -16.65 -9.07
N THR A 242 11.06 -17.43 -8.03
CA THR A 242 11.14 -18.89 -8.02
C THR A 242 9.77 -19.57 -8.02
N LEU A 243 8.67 -18.80 -8.13
CA LEU A 243 7.34 -19.39 -8.23
C LEU A 243 7.25 -20.34 -9.43
N PRO A 244 6.67 -21.55 -9.23
CA PRO A 244 6.46 -22.46 -10.35
C PRO A 244 5.46 -21.89 -11.36
N LYS A 245 5.47 -22.40 -12.57
CA LYS A 245 4.39 -22.13 -13.53
C LYS A 245 3.08 -22.67 -12.96
N ALA A 246 2.06 -21.83 -12.95
CA ALA A 246 0.74 -22.21 -12.44
C ALA A 246 0.03 -23.18 -13.41
N ALA A 247 -0.71 -24.14 -12.89
CA ALA A 247 -1.54 -25.03 -13.69
C ALA A 247 -2.88 -24.37 -14.05
N SER A 248 -3.42 -23.54 -13.17
CA SER A 248 -4.67 -22.78 -13.33
C SER A 248 -4.53 -21.36 -12.77
N ALA A 249 -5.56 -20.54 -12.91
CA ALA A 249 -5.63 -19.24 -12.29
C ALA A 249 -5.72 -19.35 -10.75
N ASP A 250 -6.45 -20.31 -10.24
CA ASP A 250 -6.55 -20.59 -8.79
C ASP A 250 -5.19 -21.02 -8.21
N ASP A 251 -4.44 -21.82 -8.97
CA ASP A 251 -3.08 -22.22 -8.58
C ASP A 251 -2.14 -20.99 -8.56
N ALA A 252 -2.30 -20.04 -9.50
CA ALA A 252 -1.55 -18.79 -9.48
C ALA A 252 -1.86 -17.94 -8.24
N GLU A 253 -3.14 -17.88 -7.82
CA GLU A 253 -3.55 -17.22 -6.58
C GLU A 253 -2.95 -17.91 -5.35
N ALA A 254 -3.08 -19.23 -5.26
CA ALA A 254 -2.55 -20.03 -4.15
C ALA A 254 -1.02 -19.90 -4.01
N ASN A 255 -0.30 -19.94 -5.13
CA ASN A 255 1.15 -19.78 -5.17
C ASN A 255 1.56 -18.37 -4.66
N LEU A 256 0.89 -17.32 -5.10
CA LEU A 256 1.17 -15.97 -4.60
C LEU A 256 0.80 -15.81 -3.13
N TYR A 257 -0.31 -16.43 -2.70
CA TYR A 257 -0.71 -16.42 -1.28
C TYR A 257 0.37 -17.05 -0.39
N GLY A 258 1.05 -18.10 -0.86
CA GLY A 258 2.22 -18.67 -0.19
C GLY A 258 3.35 -17.67 0.03
N VAL A 259 3.62 -16.81 -0.98
CA VAL A 259 4.59 -15.71 -0.85
C VAL A 259 4.12 -14.69 0.19
N MET A 260 2.83 -14.30 0.15
CA MET A 260 2.28 -13.33 1.10
C MET A 260 2.35 -13.83 2.55
N LYS A 261 2.06 -15.12 2.80
CA LYS A 261 2.22 -15.73 4.13
C LYS A 261 3.65 -15.66 4.66
N ASN A 262 4.65 -15.73 3.79
CA ASN A 262 6.05 -15.65 4.20
C ASN A 262 6.46 -14.23 4.62
N VAL A 263 5.81 -13.20 4.09
CA VAL A 263 6.12 -11.80 4.41
C VAL A 263 5.12 -11.18 5.39
N ALA A 264 4.06 -11.91 5.76
CA ALA A 264 3.15 -11.50 6.82
C ALA A 264 3.88 -11.49 8.18
N VAL A 265 3.54 -10.49 8.98
CA VAL A 265 4.13 -10.27 10.30
C VAL A 265 3.22 -10.88 11.38
N PRO A 266 3.71 -11.86 12.17
CA PRO A 266 2.93 -12.47 13.23
C PRO A 266 2.57 -11.48 14.34
N ALA A 267 1.48 -11.73 15.05
CA ALA A 267 1.14 -10.98 16.25
C ALA A 267 2.24 -11.11 17.31
N GLY A 268 2.64 -9.97 17.90
CA GLY A 268 3.71 -9.92 18.91
C GLY A 268 5.13 -9.97 18.36
N ALA A 269 5.31 -10.00 17.03
CA ALA A 269 6.65 -9.88 16.46
C ALA A 269 7.25 -8.51 16.75
N ARG A 270 8.56 -8.47 16.97
CA ARG A 270 9.35 -7.25 17.23
C ARG A 270 10.41 -7.08 16.16
N ASP A 271 10.62 -5.83 15.75
CA ASP A 271 11.73 -5.47 14.88
C ASP A 271 13.00 -5.24 15.71
N TYR A 272 13.91 -6.19 15.66
CA TYR A 272 15.19 -6.10 16.37
C TYR A 272 16.25 -5.30 15.58
N SER A 273 15.96 -4.88 14.35
CA SER A 273 16.87 -4.07 13.54
C SER A 273 16.94 -2.61 13.98
N THR A 274 15.93 -2.11 14.69
CA THR A 274 15.80 -0.72 15.16
C THR A 274 16.15 -0.51 16.65
N GLY A 275 16.68 -1.52 17.32
CA GLY A 275 17.00 -1.51 18.77
C GLY A 275 15.82 -2.00 19.62
N ASP A 276 15.82 -1.61 20.92
CA ASP A 276 14.79 -2.05 21.90
C ASP A 276 13.43 -1.34 21.73
N SER A 277 12.94 -1.22 20.51
CA SER A 277 11.61 -0.66 20.25
C SER A 277 10.55 -1.62 20.84
N GLU A 278 9.73 -1.10 21.76
CA GLU A 278 8.53 -1.80 22.25
C GLU A 278 7.40 -1.79 21.21
N ASP A 279 7.57 -1.06 20.11
CA ASP A 279 6.58 -0.94 19.05
C ASP A 279 6.44 -2.29 18.35
N THR A 280 5.27 -2.88 18.50
CA THR A 280 4.86 -4.09 17.78
C THR A 280 3.83 -3.72 16.72
N TRP A 281 4.00 -4.27 15.53
CA TRP A 281 2.97 -4.26 14.49
C TRP A 281 2.76 -5.67 13.99
N MET A 282 1.60 -5.93 13.48
CA MET A 282 1.27 -7.23 12.90
C MET A 282 0.52 -7.06 11.60
N THR A 283 0.51 -8.08 10.78
CA THR A 283 -0.41 -8.13 9.64
C THR A 283 -1.84 -8.20 10.16
N LEU A 284 -2.66 -7.19 9.82
CA LEU A 284 -4.08 -7.14 10.15
C LEU A 284 -4.89 -7.97 9.16
N TRP A 285 -4.54 -7.89 7.88
CA TRP A 285 -5.19 -8.60 6.79
C TRP A 285 -4.28 -8.77 5.58
N THR A 286 -4.64 -9.74 4.74
CA THR A 286 -3.98 -10.01 3.46
C THR A 286 -5.04 -10.02 2.35
N THR A 287 -4.78 -9.33 1.24
CA THR A 287 -5.59 -9.41 0.02
C THR A 287 -4.89 -10.20 -1.06
N ILE A 288 -5.69 -10.86 -1.90
CA ILE A 288 -5.28 -11.45 -3.18
C ILE A 288 -6.27 -10.98 -4.25
N ALA A 289 -5.76 -10.30 -5.26
CA ALA A 289 -6.54 -9.81 -6.38
C ALA A 289 -6.11 -10.49 -7.68
N ASN A 290 -6.97 -11.26 -8.29
CA ASN A 290 -6.78 -11.82 -9.63
C ASN A 290 -7.37 -10.86 -10.66
N LEU A 291 -6.50 -10.08 -11.28
CA LEU A 291 -6.88 -9.03 -12.21
C LEU A 291 -7.43 -9.59 -13.52
N SER A 292 -7.00 -10.81 -13.89
CA SER A 292 -7.45 -11.47 -15.13
C SER A 292 -8.87 -11.99 -15.03
N GLN A 293 -9.29 -12.46 -13.83
CA GLN A 293 -10.62 -13.04 -13.60
C GLN A 293 -11.58 -12.11 -12.86
N GLY A 294 -11.07 -10.98 -12.35
CA GLY A 294 -11.88 -10.07 -11.55
C GLY A 294 -12.30 -10.68 -10.21
N HIS A 295 -11.38 -11.38 -9.54
CA HIS A 295 -11.56 -11.96 -8.22
C HIS A 295 -10.75 -11.17 -7.18
N TYR A 296 -11.38 -10.75 -6.09
CA TYR A 296 -10.76 -9.95 -5.03
C TYR A 296 -11.06 -10.56 -3.67
N GLY A 297 -10.05 -11.22 -3.10
CA GLY A 297 -10.12 -11.90 -1.82
C GLY A 297 -9.43 -11.15 -0.70
N ILE A 298 -9.93 -11.30 0.53
CA ILE A 298 -9.34 -10.77 1.75
C ILE A 298 -9.45 -11.78 2.88
N GLN A 299 -8.40 -11.91 3.67
CA GLN A 299 -8.35 -12.67 4.93
C GLN A 299 -7.88 -11.75 6.05
N LEU A 300 -8.64 -11.69 7.13
CA LEU A 300 -8.19 -11.06 8.38
C LEU A 300 -7.23 -12.00 9.12
N ASN A 301 -6.20 -11.43 9.77
CA ASN A 301 -5.30 -12.25 10.61
C ASN A 301 -6.01 -12.79 11.88
N SER A 302 -7.07 -12.11 12.31
CA SER A 302 -7.93 -12.53 13.43
C SER A 302 -8.98 -13.56 13.05
N ASP A 303 -9.16 -13.86 11.75
CA ASP A 303 -10.14 -14.79 11.22
C ASP A 303 -9.51 -15.58 10.06
N PRO A 304 -9.28 -16.90 10.22
CA PRO A 304 -8.63 -17.70 9.20
C PRO A 304 -9.49 -17.91 7.94
N ASP A 305 -10.78 -17.65 8.02
CA ASP A 305 -11.71 -17.88 6.92
C ASP A 305 -11.70 -16.70 5.93
N PRO A 306 -11.21 -16.90 4.68
CA PRO A 306 -11.18 -15.83 3.69
C PRO A 306 -12.57 -15.54 3.13
N VAL A 307 -12.81 -14.29 2.81
CA VAL A 307 -13.95 -13.87 2.00
C VAL A 307 -13.45 -13.26 0.69
N TRP A 308 -14.27 -13.32 -0.35
CA TRP A 308 -13.95 -12.68 -1.62
C TRP A 308 -15.19 -12.13 -2.31
N VAL A 309 -14.96 -11.28 -3.29
CA VAL A 309 -15.99 -10.81 -4.22
C VAL A 309 -15.53 -11.08 -5.65
N THR A 310 -16.50 -11.35 -6.53
CA THR A 310 -16.27 -11.51 -7.96
C THR A 310 -16.83 -10.28 -8.68
N LEU A 311 -16.02 -9.54 -9.42
CA LEU A 311 -16.39 -8.23 -9.98
C LEU A 311 -17.64 -8.28 -10.86
N LYS A 312 -17.86 -9.37 -11.61
CA LYS A 312 -19.05 -9.57 -12.45
C LYS A 312 -20.36 -9.73 -11.65
N HIS A 313 -20.28 -10.03 -10.35
CA HIS A 313 -21.44 -10.16 -9.46
C HIS A 313 -21.75 -8.83 -8.73
N LEU A 314 -20.91 -7.80 -8.84
CA LEU A 314 -21.09 -6.54 -8.15
C LEU A 314 -21.96 -5.58 -8.95
N HIS A 315 -22.81 -4.84 -8.23
CA HIS A 315 -23.71 -3.85 -8.83
C HIS A 315 -23.01 -2.48 -8.89
N TRP A 316 -22.48 -2.15 -10.07
CA TRP A 316 -21.71 -0.93 -10.30
C TRP A 316 -22.54 0.36 -10.42
N ASN A 317 -23.86 0.26 -10.36
CA ASN A 317 -24.77 1.42 -10.38
C ASN A 317 -25.38 1.61 -9.00
N GLY A 318 -25.35 2.83 -8.48
CA GLY A 318 -25.86 3.13 -7.15
C GLY A 318 -25.69 4.59 -6.78
N SER A 319 -26.36 5.02 -5.69
CA SER A 319 -26.36 6.41 -5.24
C SER A 319 -25.25 6.75 -4.25
N GLY A 320 -24.50 5.75 -3.75
CA GLY A 320 -23.47 5.96 -2.75
C GLY A 320 -22.61 4.71 -2.52
N MET A 321 -21.51 4.88 -1.80
CA MET A 321 -20.63 3.82 -1.40
C MET A 321 -21.31 2.89 -0.39
N ARG A 322 -21.21 1.58 -0.60
CA ARG A 322 -21.67 0.56 0.35
C ARG A 322 -20.48 0.02 1.13
N VAL A 323 -20.68 -0.27 2.39
CA VAL A 323 -19.61 -0.70 3.30
C VAL A 323 -20.04 -1.94 4.07
N LEU A 324 -19.28 -3.01 3.93
CA LEU A 324 -19.46 -4.28 4.64
C LEU A 324 -18.30 -4.47 5.62
N PRO A 325 -18.52 -4.30 6.94
CA PRO A 325 -17.49 -4.60 7.94
C PRO A 325 -17.05 -6.05 7.84
N LEU A 326 -15.73 -6.28 7.91
CA LEU A 326 -15.16 -7.62 7.81
C LEU A 326 -15.13 -8.34 9.15
N ARG A 327 -14.84 -7.63 10.23
CA ARG A 327 -14.80 -8.22 11.57
C ARG A 327 -16.19 -8.71 11.98
N GLY A 328 -16.27 -9.99 12.38
CA GLY A 328 -17.53 -10.62 12.79
C GLY A 328 -18.51 -10.90 11.66
N ILE A 329 -18.04 -10.92 10.42
CA ILE A 329 -18.87 -11.24 9.25
C ILE A 329 -19.51 -12.66 9.36
N GLY A 330 -18.84 -13.58 10.08
CA GLY A 330 -19.33 -14.94 10.35
C GLY A 330 -19.56 -15.76 9.07
N ARG A 331 -18.82 -15.47 8.01
CA ARG A 331 -18.94 -16.11 6.70
C ARG A 331 -17.57 -16.33 6.08
N THR A 332 -17.49 -17.35 5.24
CA THR A 332 -16.38 -17.60 4.32
C THR A 332 -16.92 -17.71 2.89
N GLY A 333 -16.09 -17.43 1.91
CA GLY A 333 -16.47 -17.60 0.51
C GLY A 333 -16.89 -16.30 -0.18
N ASP A 334 -17.70 -16.41 -1.25
CA ASP A 334 -18.18 -15.26 -2.02
C ASP A 334 -19.21 -14.44 -1.24
N VAL A 335 -18.88 -13.18 -0.98
CA VAL A 335 -19.73 -12.20 -0.26
C VAL A 335 -20.22 -11.09 -1.18
N SER A 336 -20.17 -11.28 -2.51
CA SER A 336 -20.60 -10.27 -3.49
C SER A 336 -22.03 -9.78 -3.23
N GLU A 337 -22.97 -10.70 -2.98
CA GLU A 337 -24.37 -10.34 -2.70
C GLU A 337 -24.55 -9.61 -1.36
N LEU A 338 -23.77 -9.99 -0.34
CA LEU A 338 -23.77 -9.25 0.93
C LEU A 338 -23.27 -7.82 0.72
N LEU A 339 -22.22 -7.65 -0.06
CA LEU A 339 -21.67 -6.32 -0.35
C LEU A 339 -22.64 -5.48 -1.19
N ASN A 340 -23.33 -6.08 -2.17
CA ASN A 340 -24.40 -5.43 -2.93
C ASN A 340 -25.55 -4.94 -2.04
N GLY A 341 -25.86 -5.69 -0.99
CA GLY A 341 -26.90 -5.37 0.01
C GLY A 341 -26.40 -4.54 1.21
N ALA A 342 -25.10 -4.30 1.32
CA ALA A 342 -24.51 -3.60 2.46
C ALA A 342 -25.05 -2.17 2.60
N PRO A 343 -25.08 -1.59 3.84
CA PRO A 343 -25.57 -0.24 4.07
C PRO A 343 -24.73 0.79 3.31
N LEU A 344 -25.38 1.88 2.91
CA LEU A 344 -24.68 3.04 2.38
C LEU A 344 -23.85 3.68 3.51
N GLN A 345 -22.63 4.08 3.18
CA GLN A 345 -21.83 4.87 4.11
C GLN A 345 -22.52 6.22 4.33
N THR A 346 -23.04 6.45 5.53
CA THR A 346 -23.42 7.77 5.96
C THR A 346 -22.14 8.60 6.14
N LYS A 347 -22.13 9.86 5.66
CA LYS A 347 -20.99 10.78 5.87
C LYS A 347 -20.83 11.05 7.36
N THR A 348 -20.18 10.17 8.08
CA THR A 348 -19.60 10.49 9.38
C THR A 348 -18.17 10.91 9.11
N ALA A 349 -17.89 12.20 9.26
CA ALA A 349 -16.51 12.65 9.44
C ALA A 349 -15.88 11.77 10.53
N PRO A 350 -14.60 11.36 10.39
CA PRO A 350 -13.93 10.66 11.47
C PRO A 350 -13.92 11.57 12.69
N THR A 351 -14.83 11.30 13.63
CA THR A 351 -14.80 11.93 14.94
C THR A 351 -13.52 11.46 15.61
N GLY A 352 -12.59 12.38 15.79
CA GLY A 352 -11.41 12.15 16.59
C GLY A 352 -11.83 11.79 18.01
N ALA A 353 -11.60 10.54 18.35
CA ALA A 353 -11.54 10.05 19.70
C ALA A 353 -10.82 8.70 19.67
N VAL A 354 -9.53 8.72 19.86
CA VAL A 354 -8.76 7.77 20.70
C VAL A 354 -7.62 8.56 21.32
#